data_4c364c6352cba5f11928734b7a74d952
#
_entry.id   4c364c6352cba5f11928734b7a74d952
#
_cell.length_a   1.000
_cell.length_b   1.000
_cell.length_c   1.000
_cell.angle_alpha   90.00
_cell.angle_beta   90.00
_cell.angle_gamma   90.00
#
_symmetry.space_group_name_H-M   'P 1'
#
loop_
_entity.id
_entity.type
_entity.pdbx_description
1 polymer ?
#
loop_
_entity_poly.entity_id
_entity_poly.type
_entity_poly.pdbx_seq_one_letter_code
_entity_poly.pdbx_strand_id
1 'polypeptide(L)'
;MTLNQLLKQNQSFYGASVIAGEDCLDREVKSVMVLEAADIENWGKPGQLLLTSFYALQILDAENSRKFFINMQKIGICGIVLKLGRLISDIPPYIMDYCNYYHIPLITVPKTTQYETMILSIMEPLMRQMLRKQSTMQRYNDLVGD
;
A
#
# COMPACT_ATOMS: atom_id res chain seq x y z
N MET A 1 -7.19 7.87 6.70
CA MET A 1 -6.40 8.60 5.67
C MET A 1 -6.46 7.84 4.37
N THR A 2 -6.87 8.48 3.31
CA THR A 2 -6.92 7.85 1.99
C THR A 2 -5.54 7.81 1.34
N LEU A 3 -5.38 6.92 0.37
CA LEU A 3 -4.15 6.84 -0.41
C LEU A 3 -3.84 8.16 -1.13
N ASN A 4 -4.88 8.81 -1.66
CA ASN A 4 -4.75 10.11 -2.32
C ASN A 4 -4.21 11.19 -1.36
N GLN A 5 -4.68 11.20 -0.12
CA GLN A 5 -4.19 12.12 0.91
C GLN A 5 -2.72 11.86 1.24
N LEU A 6 -2.31 10.59 1.35
CA LEU A 6 -0.91 10.23 1.55
C LEU A 6 -0.02 10.74 0.41
N LEU A 7 -0.45 10.52 -0.82
CA LEU A 7 0.32 10.95 -1.99
C LEU A 7 0.52 12.46 -2.04
N LYS A 8 -0.47 13.23 -1.60
CA LYS A 8 -0.42 14.70 -1.65
C LYS A 8 0.29 15.32 -0.45
N GLN A 9 0.18 14.71 0.73
CA GLN A 9 0.58 15.35 2.00
C GLN A 9 1.85 14.75 2.60
N ASN A 10 2.18 13.51 2.28
CA ASN A 10 3.30 12.81 2.92
C ASN A 10 4.59 13.04 2.16
N GLN A 11 5.63 13.53 2.85
CA GLN A 11 6.93 13.84 2.25
C GLN A 11 7.61 12.61 1.64
N SER A 12 7.37 11.41 2.18
CA SER A 12 7.95 10.18 1.65
C SER A 12 7.47 9.86 0.23
N PHE A 13 6.37 10.49 -0.21
CA PHE A 13 5.83 10.31 -1.55
C PHE A 13 6.24 11.42 -2.52
N TYR A 14 7.16 12.29 -2.14
CA TYR A 14 7.72 13.25 -3.07
C TYR A 14 8.51 12.50 -4.15
N GLY A 15 8.23 12.82 -5.40
CA GLY A 15 8.81 12.10 -6.54
C GLY A 15 8.12 10.78 -6.87
N ALA A 16 7.05 10.43 -6.15
CA ALA A 16 6.25 9.25 -6.47
C ALA A 16 5.35 9.50 -7.68
N SER A 17 5.05 8.43 -8.41
CA SER A 17 4.16 8.49 -9.57
C SER A 17 3.16 7.33 -9.50
N VAL A 18 1.89 7.63 -9.78
CA VAL A 18 0.86 6.60 -9.93
C VAL A 18 0.85 6.17 -11.40
N ILE A 19 1.22 4.92 -11.66
CA ILE A 19 1.36 4.42 -13.04
C ILE A 19 0.25 3.46 -13.46
N ALA A 20 -0.58 3.01 -12.52
CA ALA A 20 -1.73 2.16 -12.80
C ALA A 20 -2.72 2.25 -11.64
N GLY A 21 -3.99 1.86 -11.88
CA GLY A 21 -5.03 1.84 -10.86
C GLY A 21 -5.42 3.22 -10.35
N GLU A 22 -5.32 4.25 -11.16
CA GLU A 22 -5.54 5.65 -10.76
C GLU A 22 -6.96 5.93 -10.26
N ASP A 23 -7.93 5.11 -10.64
CA ASP A 23 -9.33 5.26 -10.26
C ASP A 23 -9.64 4.83 -8.83
N CYS A 24 -8.65 4.29 -8.10
CA CYS A 24 -8.86 3.70 -6.79
C CYS A 24 -8.08 4.39 -5.66
N LEU A 25 -7.72 5.65 -5.83
CA LEU A 25 -6.91 6.39 -4.86
C LEU A 25 -7.70 6.88 -3.64
N ASP A 26 -9.01 6.73 -3.63
CA ASP A 26 -9.87 7.11 -2.51
C ASP A 26 -9.95 6.06 -1.40
N ARG A 27 -9.23 4.96 -1.56
CA ARG A 27 -9.22 3.87 -0.58
C ARG A 27 -8.53 4.28 0.72
N GLU A 28 -9.07 3.77 1.82
CA GLU A 28 -8.52 4.00 3.15
C GLU A 28 -7.27 3.17 3.37
N VAL A 29 -6.18 3.80 3.81
CA VAL A 29 -4.95 3.12 4.21
C VAL A 29 -5.05 2.82 5.69
N LYS A 30 -5.06 1.55 6.05
CA LYS A 30 -5.18 1.09 7.44
C LYS A 30 -3.84 0.65 8.03
N SER A 31 -2.94 0.16 7.19
CA SER A 31 -1.62 -0.28 7.61
C SER A 31 -0.68 -0.33 6.41
N VAL A 32 0.59 -0.60 6.69
CA VAL A 32 1.62 -0.75 5.67
C VAL A 32 2.43 -2.00 5.97
N MET A 33 2.84 -2.71 4.91
CA MET A 33 3.62 -3.94 5.04
C MET A 33 4.67 -4.01 3.93
N VAL A 34 5.86 -4.50 4.27
CA VAL A 34 6.87 -4.81 3.27
C VAL A 34 6.64 -6.24 2.78
N LEU A 35 6.46 -6.40 1.48
CA LEU A 35 6.23 -7.71 0.87
C LEU A 35 7.45 -8.10 0.03
N GLU A 36 8.13 -9.16 0.44
CA GLU A 36 9.30 -9.70 -0.27
C GLU A 36 9.03 -11.05 -0.93
N ALA A 37 7.85 -11.63 -0.68
CA ALA A 37 7.45 -12.91 -1.26
C ALA A 37 6.02 -12.81 -1.80
N ALA A 38 5.69 -13.71 -2.73
CA ALA A 38 4.41 -13.66 -3.43
C ALA A 38 3.26 -14.38 -2.73
N ASP A 39 3.43 -14.79 -1.49
CA ASP A 39 2.42 -15.52 -0.70
C ASP A 39 1.48 -14.58 0.06
N ILE A 40 0.96 -13.59 -0.64
CA ILE A 40 0.09 -12.55 -0.06
C ILE A 40 -1.16 -13.14 0.61
N GLU A 41 -1.63 -14.28 0.17
CA GLU A 41 -2.78 -14.98 0.74
C GLU A 41 -2.57 -15.37 2.21
N ASN A 42 -1.32 -15.49 2.66
CA ASN A 42 -0.99 -15.85 4.04
C ASN A 42 -0.80 -14.63 4.94
N TRP A 43 -0.48 -13.47 4.39
CA TRP A 43 -0.04 -12.30 5.16
C TRP A 43 -0.88 -11.06 4.93
N GLY A 44 -1.64 -11.00 3.83
CA GLY A 44 -2.40 -9.82 3.45
C GLY A 44 -3.59 -9.56 4.36
N LYS A 45 -3.86 -8.26 4.60
CA LYS A 45 -5.02 -7.80 5.36
C LYS A 45 -5.70 -6.65 4.61
N PRO A 46 -7.02 -6.47 4.77
CA PRO A 46 -7.71 -5.36 4.11
C PRO A 46 -7.11 -3.99 4.49
N GLY A 47 -7.00 -3.13 3.50
CA GLY A 47 -6.51 -1.76 3.70
C GLY A 47 -5.00 -1.63 3.83
N GLN A 48 -4.24 -2.70 3.62
CA GLN A 48 -2.78 -2.62 3.63
C GLN A 48 -2.24 -1.96 2.38
N LEU A 49 -1.24 -1.10 2.56
CA LEU A 49 -0.39 -0.60 1.50
C LEU A 49 0.87 -1.46 1.47
N LEU A 50 1.16 -2.09 0.34
CA LEU A 50 2.30 -2.99 0.21
C LEU A 50 3.50 -2.23 -0.34
N LEU A 51 4.63 -2.33 0.37
CA LEU A 51 5.91 -1.83 -0.11
C LEU A 51 6.70 -3.03 -0.62
N THR A 52 7.10 -3.03 -1.88
CA THR A 52 7.79 -4.18 -2.45
C THR A 52 8.90 -3.75 -3.40
N SER A 53 9.89 -4.61 -3.52
CA SER A 53 10.88 -4.51 -4.59
C SER A 53 10.37 -5.30 -5.80
N PHE A 54 10.90 -4.96 -6.94
CA PHE A 54 10.50 -5.60 -8.19
C PHE A 54 10.83 -7.10 -8.24
N TYR A 55 11.82 -7.53 -7.48
CA TYR A 55 12.31 -8.91 -7.50
C TYR A 55 11.23 -9.93 -7.12
N ALA A 56 10.39 -9.59 -6.15
CA ALA A 56 9.33 -10.50 -5.70
C ALA A 56 8.29 -10.78 -6.80
N LEU A 57 8.11 -9.83 -7.72
CA LEU A 57 7.16 -9.97 -8.82
C LEU A 57 7.80 -10.59 -10.07
N GLN A 58 9.10 -10.40 -10.28
CA GLN A 58 9.80 -10.89 -11.47
C GLN A 58 9.87 -12.41 -11.55
N ILE A 59 9.91 -13.10 -10.43
CA ILE A 59 10.02 -14.55 -10.38
C ILE A 59 8.68 -15.26 -10.64
N LEU A 60 7.60 -14.51 -10.71
CA LEU A 60 6.27 -15.08 -10.97
C LEU A 60 6.07 -15.25 -12.48
N ASP A 61 5.59 -16.41 -12.88
CA ASP A 61 5.10 -16.63 -14.25
C ASP A 61 3.75 -15.91 -14.44
N ALA A 62 3.22 -15.93 -15.66
CA ALA A 62 1.98 -15.23 -15.99
C ALA A 62 0.80 -15.71 -15.14
N GLU A 63 0.69 -17.02 -14.92
CA GLU A 63 -0.40 -17.60 -14.15
C GLU A 63 -0.30 -17.27 -12.67
N ASN A 64 0.87 -17.39 -12.09
CA ASN A 64 1.10 -17.06 -10.68
C ASN A 64 0.96 -15.56 -10.42
N SER A 65 1.37 -14.72 -11.38
CA SER A 65 1.13 -13.28 -11.30
C SER A 65 -0.36 -12.97 -11.26
N ARG A 66 -1.14 -13.61 -12.11
CA ARG A 66 -2.60 -13.43 -12.12
C ARG A 66 -3.22 -13.81 -10.79
N LYS A 67 -2.85 -14.97 -10.23
CA LYS A 67 -3.32 -15.41 -8.92
C LYS A 67 -2.97 -14.43 -7.82
N PHE A 68 -1.77 -13.88 -7.86
CA PHE A 68 -1.31 -12.89 -6.90
C PHE A 68 -2.21 -11.64 -6.91
N PHE A 69 -2.50 -11.11 -8.09
CA PHE A 69 -3.35 -9.91 -8.21
C PHE A 69 -4.81 -10.20 -7.84
N ILE A 70 -5.33 -11.37 -8.20
CA ILE A 70 -6.68 -11.80 -7.79
C ILE A 70 -6.77 -11.87 -6.26
N ASN A 71 -5.77 -12.44 -5.61
CA ASN A 71 -5.74 -12.55 -4.16
C ASN A 71 -5.67 -11.18 -3.48
N MET A 72 -4.88 -10.26 -4.04
CA MET A 72 -4.82 -8.88 -3.52
C MET A 72 -6.18 -8.20 -3.60
N GLN A 73 -6.90 -8.37 -4.71
CA GLN A 73 -8.24 -7.80 -4.85
C GLN A 73 -9.21 -8.39 -3.83
N LYS A 74 -9.20 -9.71 -3.66
CA LYS A 74 -10.08 -10.41 -2.72
C LYS A 74 -9.83 -9.99 -1.27
N ILE A 75 -8.57 -9.82 -0.90
CA ILE A 75 -8.17 -9.41 0.44
C ILE A 75 -8.56 -7.95 0.70
N GLY A 76 -8.56 -7.11 -0.32
CA GLY A 76 -8.82 -5.69 -0.19
C GLY A 76 -7.56 -4.87 0.05
N ILE A 77 -6.46 -5.25 -0.56
CA ILE A 77 -5.19 -4.50 -0.50
C ILE A 77 -5.41 -3.09 -1.06
N CYS A 78 -4.89 -2.10 -0.37
CA CYS A 78 -5.07 -0.69 -0.72
C CYS A 78 -4.30 -0.29 -1.98
N GLY A 79 -3.08 -0.79 -2.14
CA GLY A 79 -2.23 -0.49 -3.27
C GLY A 79 -0.83 -1.05 -3.10
N ILE A 80 0.00 -0.85 -4.11
CA ILE A 80 1.39 -1.31 -4.13
C ILE A 80 2.29 -0.10 -4.34
N VAL A 81 3.30 0.04 -3.49
CA VAL A 81 4.39 1.00 -3.67
C VAL A 81 5.62 0.23 -4.11
N LEU A 82 6.06 0.51 -5.33
CA LEU A 82 7.18 -0.19 -5.97
C LEU A 82 8.39 0.74 -6.03
N LYS A 83 9.46 0.30 -5.40
CA LYS A 83 10.73 1.03 -5.44
C LYS A 83 11.44 0.74 -6.76
N LEU A 84 11.66 1.77 -7.55
CA LEU A 84 12.30 1.64 -8.85
C LEU A 84 13.80 1.37 -8.70
N GLY A 85 14.31 0.40 -9.48
CA GLY A 85 15.72 0.14 -9.58
C GLY A 85 16.42 1.23 -10.39
N ARG A 86 16.22 1.24 -11.71
CA ARG A 86 16.85 2.19 -12.62
C ARG A 86 15.85 2.97 -13.48
N LEU A 87 14.88 2.29 -14.10
CA LEU A 87 13.97 2.90 -15.08
C LEU A 87 12.54 2.35 -14.90
N ILE A 88 11.54 3.20 -15.14
CA ILE A 88 10.13 2.80 -15.21
C ILE A 88 9.91 1.74 -16.29
N SER A 89 10.69 1.81 -17.37
CA SER A 89 10.62 0.84 -18.46
C SER A 89 10.98 -0.59 -18.05
N ASP A 90 11.58 -0.79 -16.89
CA ASP A 90 11.88 -2.12 -16.35
C ASP A 90 10.65 -2.86 -15.82
N ILE A 91 9.53 -2.16 -15.64
CA ILE A 91 8.29 -2.76 -15.16
C ILE A 91 7.59 -3.43 -16.35
N PRO A 92 7.35 -4.76 -16.30
CA PRO A 92 6.64 -5.44 -17.38
C PRO A 92 5.24 -4.84 -17.58
N PRO A 93 4.83 -4.64 -18.84
CA PRO A 93 3.49 -4.09 -19.13
C PRO A 93 2.35 -4.90 -18.52
N TYR A 94 2.49 -6.20 -18.37
CA TYR A 94 1.44 -7.04 -17.81
C TYR A 94 1.13 -6.71 -16.34
N ILE A 95 2.11 -6.20 -15.59
CA ILE A 95 1.90 -5.78 -14.19
C ILE A 95 0.97 -4.57 -14.15
N MET A 96 1.22 -3.58 -15.02
CA MET A 96 0.34 -2.42 -15.12
C MET A 96 -1.07 -2.81 -15.57
N ASP A 97 -1.16 -3.73 -16.53
CA ASP A 97 -2.44 -4.23 -17.03
C ASP A 97 -3.24 -4.92 -15.92
N TYR A 98 -2.59 -5.77 -15.11
CA TYR A 98 -3.25 -6.41 -13.98
C TYR A 98 -3.68 -5.40 -12.91
N CYS A 99 -2.85 -4.42 -12.61
CA CYS A 99 -3.20 -3.37 -11.65
C CYS A 99 -4.43 -2.59 -12.11
N ASN A 100 -4.52 -2.26 -13.39
CA ASN A 100 -5.69 -1.58 -13.94
C ASN A 100 -6.92 -2.48 -13.93
N TYR A 101 -6.76 -3.74 -14.33
CA TYR A 101 -7.88 -4.68 -14.41
C TYR A 101 -8.46 -5.01 -13.04
N TYR A 102 -7.60 -5.24 -12.04
CA TYR A 102 -8.03 -5.62 -10.70
C TYR A 102 -8.18 -4.42 -9.75
N HIS A 103 -8.07 -3.20 -10.27
CA HIS A 103 -8.25 -1.96 -9.50
C HIS A 103 -7.31 -1.85 -8.30
N ILE A 104 -6.02 -2.08 -8.54
CA ILE A 104 -4.98 -1.97 -7.53
C ILE A 104 -4.05 -0.83 -7.92
N PRO A 105 -4.04 0.28 -7.15
CA PRO A 105 -3.12 1.38 -7.43
C PRO A 105 -1.66 0.92 -7.39
N LEU A 106 -0.90 1.25 -8.41
CA LEU A 106 0.53 0.97 -8.50
C LEU A 106 1.28 2.30 -8.49
N ILE A 107 2.03 2.51 -7.43
CA ILE A 107 2.76 3.74 -7.18
C ILE A 107 4.25 3.41 -7.24
N THR A 108 5.00 4.20 -8.00
CA THR A 108 6.45 4.05 -8.04
C THR A 108 7.11 5.14 -7.22
N VAL A 109 8.19 4.79 -6.52
CA VAL A 109 9.00 5.73 -5.76
C VAL A 109 10.45 5.62 -6.19
N PRO A 110 11.24 6.71 -6.05
CA PRO A 110 12.64 6.68 -6.45
C PRO A 110 13.46 5.65 -5.66
N LYS A 111 14.56 5.19 -6.26
CA LYS A 111 15.50 4.25 -5.65
C LYS A 111 16.03 4.75 -4.31
N THR A 112 16.14 6.05 -4.14
CA THR A 112 16.66 6.68 -2.92
C THR A 112 15.68 6.65 -1.75
N THR A 113 14.43 6.29 -1.99
CA THR A 113 13.41 6.20 -0.94
C THR A 113 13.74 5.05 0.01
N GLN A 114 13.76 5.35 1.30
CA GLN A 114 14.02 4.35 2.35
C GLN A 114 12.70 3.83 2.89
N TYR A 115 12.53 2.52 2.89
CA TYR A 115 11.31 1.88 3.39
C TYR A 115 11.04 2.22 4.85
N GLU A 116 12.06 2.18 5.68
CA GLU A 116 11.92 2.49 7.11
C GLU A 116 11.32 3.88 7.33
N THR A 117 11.87 4.88 6.66
CA THR A 117 11.36 6.25 6.75
C THR A 117 9.92 6.35 6.27
N MET A 118 9.62 5.69 5.16
CA MET A 118 8.26 5.67 4.60
C MET A 118 7.26 5.00 5.55
N ILE A 119 7.61 3.84 6.10
CA ILE A 119 6.77 3.11 7.04
C ILE A 119 6.44 3.98 8.24
N LEU A 120 7.45 4.59 8.86
CA LEU A 120 7.25 5.44 10.03
C LEU A 120 6.39 6.65 9.70
N SER A 121 6.60 7.30 8.56
CA SER A 121 5.83 8.47 8.15
C SER A 121 4.36 8.15 7.86
N ILE A 122 4.07 6.94 7.38
CA ILE A 122 2.70 6.49 7.14
C ILE A 122 2.03 6.07 8.44
N MET A 123 2.73 5.30 9.27
CA MET A 123 2.15 4.75 10.49
C MET A 123 1.89 5.80 11.56
N GLU A 124 2.69 6.86 11.62
CA GLU A 124 2.52 7.89 12.63
C GLU A 124 1.11 8.52 12.65
N PRO A 125 0.59 9.07 11.53
CA PRO A 125 -0.76 9.62 11.54
C PRO A 125 -1.83 8.57 11.81
N LEU A 126 -1.63 7.33 11.35
CA LEU A 126 -2.58 6.25 11.61
C LEU A 126 -2.63 5.90 13.09
N MET A 127 -1.50 5.84 13.75
CA MET A 127 -1.41 5.58 15.19
C MET A 127 -2.03 6.71 15.99
N ARG A 128 -1.83 7.97 15.60
CA ARG A 128 -2.47 9.10 16.25
C ARG A 128 -4.00 9.01 16.17
N GLN A 129 -4.54 8.61 15.04
CA GLN A 129 -5.99 8.41 14.90
C GLN A 129 -6.49 7.32 15.84
N MET A 130 -5.77 6.22 15.94
CA MET A 130 -6.12 5.12 16.86
C MET A 130 -6.11 5.59 18.31
N LEU A 131 -5.09 6.33 18.72
CA LEU A 131 -4.98 6.86 20.09
C LEU A 131 -6.10 7.84 20.40
N ARG A 132 -6.48 8.70 19.46
CA ARG A 132 -7.61 9.61 19.63
C ARG A 132 -8.92 8.86 19.86
N LYS A 133 -9.16 7.79 19.08
CA LYS A 133 -10.36 6.97 19.24
C LYS A 133 -10.38 6.29 20.61
N GLN A 134 -9.27 5.74 21.06
CA GLN A 134 -9.16 5.12 22.38
C GLN A 134 -9.40 6.15 23.50
N SER A 135 -8.79 7.31 23.40
CA SER A 135 -8.97 8.38 24.36
C SER A 135 -10.42 8.83 24.46
N THR A 136 -11.09 8.97 23.31
CA THR A 136 -12.50 9.35 23.25
C THR A 136 -13.39 8.27 23.88
N MET A 137 -13.13 7.01 23.57
CA MET A 137 -13.88 5.90 24.16
C MET A 137 -13.68 5.79 25.67
N GLN A 138 -12.45 6.01 26.13
CA GLN A 138 -12.16 5.98 27.57
C GLN A 138 -12.87 7.11 28.29
N ARG A 139 -12.88 8.31 27.74
CA ARG A 139 -13.62 9.44 28.30
C ARG A 139 -15.12 9.12 28.39
N TYR A 140 -15.67 8.52 27.36
CA TYR A 140 -17.07 8.11 27.34
C TYR A 140 -17.36 7.11 28.47
N ASN A 141 -16.52 6.09 28.61
CA ASN A 141 -16.66 5.08 29.66
C ASN A 141 -16.57 5.71 31.07
N ASP A 142 -15.69 6.67 31.26
CA ASP A 142 -15.54 7.36 32.54
C ASP A 142 -16.79 8.18 32.88
N LEU A 143 -17.46 8.74 31.87
CA LEU A 143 -18.67 9.55 32.08
C LEU A 143 -19.91 8.71 32.34
N VAL A 144 -20.01 7.55 31.70
CA VAL A 144 -21.19 6.66 31.76
C VAL A 144 -21.03 5.60 32.85
N GLY A 145 -19.83 5.39 33.36
CA GLY A 145 -19.34 4.42 34.09
C GLY A 145 -19.56 3.98 35.31
N ASP A 146 -19.27 3.36 35.97
CA ASP A 146 -18.98 2.47 36.81
C ASP A 146 -19.68 1.66 37.30
#